data_d7bbe41977fbe6c60cc8395699cec7d0
#
_entry.id   d7bbe41977fbe6c60cc8395699cec7d0
#
_cell.length_a   1.000
_cell.length_b   1.000
_cell.length_c   1.000
_cell.angle_alpha   90.00
_cell.angle_beta   90.00
_cell.angle_gamma   90.00
#
_symmetry.space_group_name_H-M   'P 1'
#
loop_
_entity.id
_entity.type
_entity.pdbx_description
1 polymer ?
#
loop_
_entity_poly.entity_id
_entity_poly.type
_entity_poly.pdbx_seq_one_letter_code
_entity_poly.pdbx_strand_id
1 'polypeptide(L)'
;MAAPSTEAAAKMALTAGIDIDVWDAAYETLQGQVEKGQLDVMYIDRAVRRILTAKFKLGLFDDPYGDPKSVSKVVRNKQHVELAKKVADESAVLLENKNNILPLDLSKYKSIAVVGPNGDHGVAGDYAWVNPEDRECVSLYEGIKNVFGKKVTVNHVDGCDWWSQNEEGIADAVKMVEKSDLAIVAVGC
;
A
#
# COMPACT_ATOMS: atom_id res chain seq x y z
N MET A 1 -3.35 -18.65 -16.38
CA MET A 1 -2.49 -17.92 -17.32
C MET A 1 -3.42 -17.17 -18.28
N ALA A 2 -3.26 -15.87 -18.44
CA ALA A 2 -4.21 -15.06 -19.24
C ALA A 2 -3.96 -15.16 -20.77
N ALA A 3 -2.79 -15.66 -21.19
CA ALA A 3 -2.43 -15.81 -22.59
C ALA A 3 -1.71 -17.15 -22.84
N PRO A 4 -1.85 -17.72 -24.07
CA PRO A 4 -1.30 -19.05 -24.38
C PRO A 4 0.23 -19.06 -24.62
N SER A 5 0.85 -17.92 -24.88
CA SER A 5 2.30 -17.77 -25.03
C SER A 5 2.74 -16.34 -24.72
N THR A 6 4.06 -16.14 -24.57
CA THR A 6 4.66 -14.81 -24.35
C THR A 6 4.37 -13.86 -25.51
N GLU A 7 4.44 -14.32 -26.77
CA GLU A 7 4.10 -13.53 -27.97
C GLU A 7 2.62 -13.13 -27.97
N ALA A 8 1.74 -14.04 -27.61
CA ALA A 8 0.31 -13.73 -27.50
C ALA A 8 0.03 -12.74 -26.38
N ALA A 9 0.71 -12.86 -25.24
CA ALA A 9 0.60 -11.92 -24.13
C ALA A 9 1.05 -10.51 -24.55
N ALA A 10 2.22 -10.39 -25.19
CA ALA A 10 2.75 -9.13 -25.70
C ALA A 10 1.79 -8.45 -26.68
N LYS A 11 1.29 -9.20 -27.66
CA LYS A 11 0.32 -8.71 -28.64
C LYS A 11 -0.97 -8.23 -27.98
N MET A 12 -1.55 -9.03 -27.09
CA MET A 12 -2.78 -8.68 -26.37
C MET A 12 -2.60 -7.41 -25.53
N ALA A 13 -1.51 -7.32 -24.77
CA ALA A 13 -1.20 -6.18 -23.92
C ALA A 13 -1.03 -4.90 -24.75
N LEU A 14 -0.20 -4.93 -25.81
CA LEU A 14 0.05 -3.77 -26.68
C LEU A 14 -1.22 -3.32 -27.42
N THR A 15 -2.01 -4.24 -27.95
CA THR A 15 -3.26 -3.89 -28.64
C THR A 15 -4.30 -3.33 -27.70
N ALA A 16 -4.34 -3.80 -26.44
CA ALA A 16 -5.18 -3.26 -25.38
C ALA A 16 -4.73 -1.86 -24.89
N GLY A 17 -3.51 -1.43 -25.22
CA GLY A 17 -3.01 -0.07 -24.92
C GLY A 17 -2.02 0.00 -23.76
N ILE A 18 -1.40 -1.10 -23.40
CA ILE A 18 -0.26 -1.13 -22.46
C ILE A 18 0.98 -0.76 -23.29
N ASP A 19 1.54 0.41 -23.03
CA ASP A 19 2.58 1.00 -23.86
C ASP A 19 4.01 0.59 -23.43
N ILE A 20 4.19 0.02 -22.23
CA ILE A 20 5.48 -0.37 -21.66
C ILE A 20 5.34 -1.74 -20.98
N ASP A 21 6.30 -2.62 -21.22
CA ASP A 21 6.53 -3.85 -20.48
C ASP A 21 7.63 -3.62 -19.45
N VAL A 22 7.39 -4.01 -18.18
CA VAL A 22 8.27 -3.62 -17.07
C VAL A 22 9.16 -4.77 -16.59
N TRP A 23 8.73 -6.02 -16.67
CA TRP A 23 9.46 -7.12 -16.03
C TRP A 23 9.69 -8.35 -16.91
N ASP A 24 8.78 -8.67 -17.80
CA ASP A 24 8.70 -10.01 -18.40
C ASP A 24 9.39 -10.13 -19.74
N ALA A 25 10.02 -9.06 -20.25
CA ALA A 25 10.64 -9.00 -21.56
C ALA A 25 9.73 -9.52 -22.73
N ALA A 26 8.42 -9.55 -22.50
CA ALA A 26 7.46 -10.06 -23.47
C ALA A 26 7.46 -9.19 -24.74
N TYR A 27 7.69 -7.88 -24.59
CA TYR A 27 7.75 -6.93 -25.71
C TYR A 27 9.00 -7.08 -26.59
N GLU A 28 10.02 -7.82 -26.17
CA GLU A 28 11.13 -8.20 -27.05
C GLU A 28 10.67 -9.04 -28.25
N THR A 29 9.53 -9.72 -28.14
CA THR A 29 8.95 -10.52 -29.21
C THR A 29 8.23 -9.70 -30.29
N LEU A 30 7.92 -8.41 -30.03
CA LEU A 30 7.09 -7.57 -30.90
C LEU A 30 7.73 -7.31 -32.26
N GLN A 31 9.05 -7.08 -32.32
CA GLN A 31 9.76 -6.90 -33.57
C GLN A 31 9.56 -8.09 -34.50
N GLY A 32 9.81 -9.31 -34.02
CA GLY A 32 9.63 -10.53 -34.78
C GLY A 32 8.18 -10.77 -35.24
N GLN A 33 7.20 -10.33 -34.46
CA GLN A 33 5.78 -10.41 -34.83
C GLN A 33 5.43 -9.44 -35.99
N VAL A 34 5.99 -8.22 -36.00
CA VAL A 34 5.82 -7.25 -37.09
C VAL A 34 6.48 -7.78 -38.36
N GLU A 35 7.73 -8.27 -38.29
CA GLU A 35 8.46 -8.83 -39.40
C GLU A 35 7.74 -10.01 -40.06
N LYS A 36 7.02 -10.81 -39.28
CA LYS A 36 6.19 -11.96 -39.71
C LYS A 36 4.77 -11.55 -40.15
N GLY A 37 4.43 -10.26 -40.10
CA GLY A 37 3.08 -9.78 -40.44
C GLY A 37 1.99 -10.21 -39.43
N GLN A 38 2.37 -10.64 -38.23
CA GLN A 38 1.45 -11.07 -37.19
C GLN A 38 0.93 -9.92 -36.31
N LEU A 39 1.62 -8.78 -36.36
CA LEU A 39 1.28 -7.55 -35.64
C LEU A 39 1.46 -6.36 -36.57
N ASP A 40 0.47 -5.47 -36.60
CA ASP A 40 0.59 -4.21 -37.33
C ASP A 40 1.49 -3.23 -36.54
N VAL A 41 2.47 -2.64 -37.22
CA VAL A 41 3.41 -1.67 -36.63
C VAL A 41 2.71 -0.45 -36.01
N MET A 42 1.51 -0.13 -36.48
CA MET A 42 0.72 0.99 -35.98
C MET A 42 0.50 0.94 -34.45
N TYR A 43 0.46 -0.25 -33.87
CA TYR A 43 0.31 -0.41 -32.41
C TYR A 43 1.57 0.01 -31.67
N ILE A 44 2.74 -0.29 -32.23
CA ILE A 44 4.04 0.15 -31.70
C ILE A 44 4.15 1.66 -31.83
N ASP A 45 3.85 2.22 -33.00
CA ASP A 45 3.88 3.67 -33.26
C ASP A 45 2.96 4.42 -32.27
N ARG A 46 1.79 3.87 -31.99
CA ARG A 46 0.86 4.43 -31.01
C ARG A 46 1.48 4.47 -29.61
N ALA A 47 2.07 3.38 -29.15
CA ALA A 47 2.71 3.28 -27.83
C ALA A 47 3.89 4.26 -27.72
N VAL A 48 4.78 4.26 -28.70
CA VAL A 48 5.94 5.17 -28.79
C VAL A 48 5.47 6.63 -28.77
N ARG A 49 4.46 6.97 -29.57
CA ARG A 49 3.90 8.34 -29.63
C ARG A 49 3.41 8.80 -28.24
N ARG A 50 2.71 7.94 -27.50
CA ARG A 50 2.22 8.28 -26.16
C ARG A 50 3.35 8.54 -25.19
N ILE A 51 4.36 7.66 -25.18
CA ILE A 51 5.54 7.80 -24.30
C ILE A 51 6.32 9.06 -24.64
N LEU A 52 6.62 9.29 -25.93
CA LEU A 52 7.34 10.48 -26.37
C LEU A 52 6.56 11.76 -26.07
N THR A 53 5.24 11.74 -26.27
CA THR A 53 4.39 12.88 -25.93
C THR A 53 4.48 13.22 -24.44
N ALA A 54 4.48 12.22 -23.55
CA ALA A 54 4.66 12.45 -22.12
C ALA A 54 6.04 13.04 -21.81
N LYS A 55 7.11 12.48 -22.40
CA LYS A 55 8.48 12.99 -22.25
C LYS A 55 8.63 14.44 -22.70
N PHE A 56 8.05 14.80 -23.86
CA PHE A 56 8.05 16.18 -24.35
C PHE A 56 7.28 17.12 -23.41
N LYS A 57 6.11 16.72 -22.97
CA LYS A 57 5.30 17.54 -22.03
C LYS A 57 6.00 17.75 -20.68
N LEU A 58 6.82 16.80 -20.25
CA LEU A 58 7.62 16.90 -19.03
C LEU A 58 8.93 17.68 -19.23
N GLY A 59 9.27 18.11 -20.46
CA GLY A 59 10.49 18.84 -20.77
C GLY A 59 11.77 17.99 -20.67
N LEU A 60 11.65 16.64 -20.71
CA LEU A 60 12.79 15.74 -20.49
C LEU A 60 13.85 15.78 -21.59
N PHE A 61 13.55 16.39 -22.73
CA PHE A 61 14.52 16.60 -23.81
C PHE A 61 15.30 17.90 -23.66
N ASP A 62 14.76 18.86 -22.88
CA ASP A 62 15.39 20.15 -22.63
C ASP A 62 16.14 20.14 -21.29
N ASP A 63 15.51 19.61 -20.23
CA ASP A 63 16.11 19.49 -18.90
C ASP A 63 15.63 18.17 -18.23
N PRO A 64 16.38 17.05 -18.42
CA PRO A 64 16.01 15.76 -17.87
C PRO A 64 16.36 15.59 -16.38
N TYR A 65 17.07 16.56 -15.78
CA TYR A 65 17.61 16.42 -14.44
C TYR A 65 16.74 17.13 -13.41
N GLY A 66 16.49 16.45 -12.30
CA GLY A 66 15.89 17.07 -11.12
C GLY A 66 16.95 17.84 -10.31
N ASP A 67 16.54 18.93 -9.65
CA ASP A 67 17.40 19.63 -8.70
C ASP A 67 17.39 18.90 -7.33
N PRO A 68 18.51 18.26 -6.91
CA PRO A 68 18.58 17.57 -5.61
C PRO A 68 18.29 18.50 -4.43
N LYS A 69 18.52 19.80 -4.55
CA LYS A 69 18.24 20.79 -3.49
C LYS A 69 16.75 21.06 -3.31
N SER A 70 15.93 20.69 -4.29
CA SER A 70 14.48 20.82 -4.20
C SER A 70 13.82 19.69 -3.40
N VAL A 71 14.50 18.55 -3.22
CA VAL A 71 13.94 17.35 -2.59
C VAL A 71 13.33 17.64 -1.23
N SER A 72 14.08 18.32 -0.34
CA SER A 72 13.61 18.66 1.00
C SER A 72 12.43 19.64 1.03
N LYS A 73 12.20 20.38 -0.06
CA LYS A 73 11.07 21.31 -0.19
C LYS A 73 9.82 20.66 -0.76
N VAL A 74 9.99 19.61 -1.54
CA VAL A 74 8.90 18.94 -2.26
C VAL A 74 8.49 17.64 -1.55
N VAL A 75 9.46 16.77 -1.26
CA VAL A 75 9.19 15.47 -0.65
C VAL A 75 8.78 15.66 0.81
N ARG A 76 7.66 15.05 1.20
CA ARG A 76 7.11 15.12 2.56
C ARG A 76 6.90 16.54 3.10
N ASN A 77 6.64 17.51 2.23
CA ASN A 77 6.23 18.83 2.70
C ASN A 77 4.87 18.74 3.43
N LYS A 78 4.54 19.77 4.19
CA LYS A 78 3.32 19.78 5.03
C LYS A 78 2.06 19.46 4.24
N GLN A 79 1.90 19.99 3.04
CA GLN A 79 0.72 19.75 2.20
C GLN A 79 0.62 18.29 1.75
N HIS A 80 1.76 17.66 1.39
CA HIS A 80 1.79 16.25 1.02
C HIS A 80 1.45 15.33 2.19
N VAL A 81 1.94 15.65 3.39
CA VAL A 81 1.63 14.89 4.62
C VAL A 81 0.15 15.03 4.98
N GLU A 82 -0.41 16.23 4.91
CA GLU A 82 -1.84 16.48 5.15
C GLU A 82 -2.72 15.76 4.12
N LEU A 83 -2.30 15.75 2.85
CA LEU A 83 -3.02 15.02 1.79
C LEU A 83 -2.96 13.51 2.02
N ALA A 84 -1.78 12.97 2.35
CA ALA A 84 -1.61 11.56 2.66
C ALA A 84 -2.49 11.13 3.84
N LYS A 85 -2.54 11.94 4.91
CA LYS A 85 -3.45 11.72 6.03
C LYS A 85 -4.90 11.70 5.59
N LYS A 86 -5.33 12.68 4.81
CA LYS A 86 -6.70 12.75 4.30
C LYS A 86 -7.06 11.52 3.47
N VAL A 87 -6.17 11.07 2.59
CA VAL A 87 -6.37 9.86 1.79
C VAL A 87 -6.51 8.63 2.70
N ALA A 88 -5.68 8.50 3.73
CA ALA A 88 -5.77 7.41 4.69
C ALA A 88 -7.10 7.44 5.46
N ASP A 89 -7.52 8.61 5.94
CA ASP A 89 -8.80 8.79 6.65
C ASP A 89 -10.00 8.41 5.76
N GLU A 90 -9.96 8.76 4.47
CA GLU A 90 -11.03 8.48 3.50
C GLU A 90 -10.98 7.04 2.93
N SER A 91 -9.87 6.32 3.12
CA SER A 91 -9.74 4.93 2.66
C SER A 91 -10.36 3.90 3.59
N ALA A 92 -10.64 4.28 4.84
CA ALA A 92 -11.26 3.39 5.81
C ALA A 92 -12.74 3.15 5.47
N VAL A 93 -13.14 1.87 5.37
CA VAL A 93 -14.50 1.47 5.05
C VAL A 93 -15.18 0.87 6.29
N LEU A 94 -16.26 1.51 6.76
CA LEU A 94 -17.07 0.99 7.85
C LEU A 94 -18.06 -0.05 7.31
N LEU A 95 -17.78 -1.33 7.53
CA LEU A 95 -18.63 -2.43 7.07
C LEU A 95 -19.86 -2.62 7.96
N GLU A 96 -19.70 -2.45 9.27
CA GLU A 96 -20.78 -2.60 10.23
C GLU A 96 -20.51 -1.72 11.48
N ASN A 97 -21.56 -1.18 12.09
CA ASN A 97 -21.50 -0.45 13.36
C ASN A 97 -22.67 -0.83 14.26
N LYS A 98 -22.68 -2.08 14.74
CA LYS A 98 -23.68 -2.58 15.66
C LYS A 98 -23.68 -1.77 16.95
N ASN A 99 -24.86 -1.45 17.45
CA ASN A 99 -25.08 -0.71 18.69
C ASN A 99 -24.40 0.68 18.71
N ASN A 100 -24.01 1.22 17.56
CA ASN A 100 -23.30 2.49 17.44
C ASN A 100 -22.04 2.55 18.34
N ILE A 101 -21.24 1.49 18.32
CA ILE A 101 -20.01 1.41 19.12
C ILE A 101 -18.97 2.45 18.65
N LEU A 102 -18.99 2.79 17.37
CA LEU A 102 -18.15 3.84 16.80
C LEU A 102 -18.98 5.12 16.55
N PRO A 103 -18.40 6.32 16.79
CA PRO A 103 -17.07 6.56 17.38
C PRO A 103 -16.99 6.12 18.84
N LEU A 104 -15.80 5.70 19.30
CA LEU A 104 -15.59 5.24 20.66
C LEU A 104 -15.79 6.36 21.67
N ASP A 105 -16.68 6.14 22.64
CA ASP A 105 -16.85 7.02 23.80
C ASP A 105 -15.86 6.60 24.90
N LEU A 106 -14.75 7.32 25.02
CA LEU A 106 -13.67 7.02 25.95
C LEU A 106 -14.07 7.08 27.43
N SER A 107 -15.18 7.71 27.76
CA SER A 107 -15.66 7.74 29.15
C SER A 107 -16.14 6.36 29.64
N LYS A 108 -16.41 5.45 28.72
CA LYS A 108 -16.93 4.10 29.00
C LYS A 108 -15.84 3.07 29.24
N TYR A 109 -14.59 3.35 28.85
CA TYR A 109 -13.51 2.36 28.85
C TYR A 109 -12.34 2.83 29.71
N LYS A 110 -11.76 1.93 30.48
CA LYS A 110 -10.54 2.12 31.27
C LYS A 110 -9.35 1.41 30.64
N SER A 111 -9.63 0.36 29.87
CA SER A 111 -8.64 -0.48 29.23
C SER A 111 -9.07 -0.91 27.82
N ILE A 112 -8.11 -0.90 26.90
CA ILE A 112 -8.26 -1.36 25.50
C ILE A 112 -7.17 -2.38 25.22
N ALA A 113 -7.56 -3.55 24.72
CA ALA A 113 -6.66 -4.53 24.13
C ALA A 113 -6.61 -4.34 22.61
N VAL A 114 -5.43 -4.15 22.05
CA VAL A 114 -5.17 -4.22 20.61
C VAL A 114 -4.52 -5.56 20.35
N VAL A 115 -5.16 -6.43 19.60
CA VAL A 115 -4.68 -7.78 19.33
C VAL A 115 -4.65 -8.08 17.84
N GLY A 116 -3.77 -8.96 17.44
CA GLY A 116 -3.62 -9.37 16.03
C GLY A 116 -2.32 -8.89 15.41
N PRO A 117 -1.85 -9.58 14.36
CA PRO A 117 -0.53 -9.36 13.76
C PRO A 117 -0.36 -7.97 13.13
N ASN A 118 -1.45 -7.28 12.81
CA ASN A 118 -1.41 -5.91 12.28
C ASN A 118 -1.56 -4.83 13.38
N GLY A 119 -1.57 -5.23 14.66
CA GLY A 119 -1.80 -4.32 15.78
C GLY A 119 -0.67 -3.32 15.98
N ASP A 120 0.57 -3.78 16.03
CA ASP A 120 1.75 -2.96 16.31
C ASP A 120 2.81 -3.02 15.18
N HIS A 121 2.35 -3.09 13.95
CA HIS A 121 3.20 -3.00 12.78
C HIS A 121 2.85 -1.78 11.95
N GLY A 122 3.80 -0.84 11.85
CA GLY A 122 3.74 0.25 10.90
C GLY A 122 4.14 -0.27 9.52
N VAL A 123 3.17 -0.51 8.62
CA VAL A 123 3.43 -1.01 7.27
C VAL A 123 3.55 0.15 6.30
N ALA A 124 4.72 0.30 5.70
CA ALA A 124 4.97 1.31 4.68
C ALA A 124 4.64 0.83 3.23
N GLY A 125 4.21 -0.43 3.08
CA GLY A 125 3.97 -1.08 1.78
C GLY A 125 5.23 -1.70 1.17
N ASP A 126 5.04 -2.61 0.20
CA ASP A 126 6.13 -3.40 -0.40
C ASP A 126 7.18 -2.57 -1.13
N TYR A 127 6.77 -1.46 -1.72
CA TYR A 127 7.67 -0.60 -2.49
C TYR A 127 8.33 0.51 -1.65
N ALA A 128 8.01 0.59 -0.37
CA ALA A 128 8.69 1.50 0.54
C ALA A 128 9.98 0.85 1.05
N TRP A 129 11.07 1.05 0.31
CA TRP A 129 12.41 0.58 0.69
C TRP A 129 12.97 1.46 1.82
N VAL A 130 12.51 1.20 3.04
CA VAL A 130 12.99 1.89 4.25
C VAL A 130 13.52 0.84 5.20
N ASN A 131 14.66 1.14 5.84
CA ASN A 131 15.09 0.31 6.95
C ASN A 131 13.98 0.24 8.00
N PRO A 132 13.70 -0.95 8.57
CA PRO A 132 12.71 -1.08 9.63
C PRO A 132 12.92 -0.11 10.80
N GLU A 133 14.18 0.24 11.07
CA GLU A 133 14.59 1.16 12.14
C GLU A 133 14.31 2.64 11.82
N ASP A 134 14.22 2.99 10.53
CA ASP A 134 13.96 4.36 10.05
C ASP A 134 12.46 4.61 9.78
N ARG A 135 11.59 3.68 10.13
CA ARG A 135 10.16 3.78 9.86
C ARG A 135 9.49 4.78 10.78
N GLU A 136 9.18 5.93 10.27
CA GLU A 136 8.23 6.87 10.88
C GLU A 136 6.76 6.45 10.62
N CYS A 137 6.48 5.15 10.59
CA CYS A 137 5.12 4.64 10.42
C CYS A 137 4.52 4.37 11.79
N VAL A 138 3.48 5.09 12.12
CA VAL A 138 2.73 4.90 13.36
C VAL A 138 1.85 3.66 13.21
N SER A 139 2.00 2.67 14.09
CA SER A 139 1.14 1.50 14.13
C SER A 139 -0.27 1.84 14.63
N LEU A 140 -1.23 0.93 14.46
CA LEU A 140 -2.57 1.09 15.01
C LEU A 140 -2.52 1.21 16.55
N TYR A 141 -1.73 0.35 17.21
CA TYR A 141 -1.52 0.40 18.66
C TYR A 141 -0.94 1.73 19.11
N GLU A 142 0.13 2.19 18.45
CA GLU A 142 0.74 3.48 18.78
C GLU A 142 -0.22 4.64 18.54
N GLY A 143 -0.96 4.63 17.44
CA GLY A 143 -1.97 5.64 17.13
C GLY A 143 -3.04 5.73 18.22
N ILE A 144 -3.59 4.59 18.63
CA ILE A 144 -4.57 4.49 19.72
C ILE A 144 -3.96 4.97 21.04
N LYS A 145 -2.75 4.53 21.36
CA LYS A 145 -2.03 4.93 22.57
C LYS A 145 -1.72 6.42 22.60
N ASN A 146 -1.33 7.02 21.48
CA ASN A 146 -1.07 8.44 21.39
C ASN A 146 -2.32 9.29 21.63
N VAL A 147 -3.47 8.84 21.14
CA VAL A 147 -4.74 9.56 21.27
C VAL A 147 -5.36 9.33 22.66
N PHE A 148 -5.31 8.11 23.16
CA PHE A 148 -6.10 7.66 24.33
C PHE A 148 -5.28 7.33 25.58
N GLY A 149 -3.99 7.03 25.43
CA GLY A 149 -3.16 6.46 26.48
C GLY A 149 -2.97 7.31 27.76
N LYS A 150 -3.39 8.57 27.74
CA LYS A 150 -3.43 9.41 28.96
C LYS A 150 -4.68 9.15 29.83
N LYS A 151 -5.72 8.57 29.26
CA LYS A 151 -7.03 8.36 29.89
C LYS A 151 -7.40 6.88 30.03
N VAL A 152 -6.87 6.06 29.15
CA VAL A 152 -7.21 4.64 29.01
C VAL A 152 -5.91 3.84 28.94
N THR A 153 -5.83 2.72 29.63
CA THR A 153 -4.71 1.79 29.48
C THR A 153 -4.83 1.07 28.16
N VAL A 154 -3.82 1.16 27.29
CA VAL A 154 -3.80 0.47 26.00
C VAL A 154 -2.70 -0.59 26.04
N ASN A 155 -3.08 -1.84 25.84
CA ASN A 155 -2.18 -3.00 25.79
C ASN A 155 -2.21 -3.62 24.42
N HIS A 156 -1.10 -4.29 24.03
CA HIS A 156 -0.98 -4.97 22.76
C HIS A 156 -0.40 -6.37 22.92
N VAL A 157 -0.84 -7.29 22.07
CA VAL A 157 -0.23 -8.60 21.80
C VAL A 157 -0.63 -9.08 20.40
N ASP A 158 0.32 -9.64 19.63
CA ASP A 158 0.03 -10.11 18.26
C ASP A 158 -0.93 -11.30 18.26
N GLY A 159 -0.75 -12.25 19.16
CA GLY A 159 -1.56 -13.46 19.22
C GLY A 159 -1.20 -14.52 18.18
N CYS A 160 -0.85 -14.11 16.98
CA CYS A 160 -0.33 -14.94 15.88
C CYS A 160 0.56 -14.09 14.97
N ASP A 161 1.30 -14.73 14.09
CA ASP A 161 2.01 -14.04 13.01
C ASP A 161 1.20 -14.03 11.68
N TRP A 162 1.76 -13.43 10.62
CA TRP A 162 1.07 -13.31 9.33
C TRP A 162 1.11 -14.57 8.47
N TRP A 163 2.12 -15.43 8.63
CA TRP A 163 2.46 -16.45 7.65
C TRP A 163 2.46 -17.87 8.20
N SER A 164 2.58 -18.04 9.51
CA SER A 164 2.58 -19.35 10.13
C SER A 164 1.19 -19.78 10.58
N GLN A 165 1.03 -21.08 10.79
CA GLN A 165 -0.13 -21.65 11.45
C GLN A 165 0.09 -21.83 12.97
N ASN A 166 1.03 -21.06 13.54
CA ASN A 166 1.32 -21.10 14.96
C ASN A 166 0.22 -20.37 15.75
N GLU A 167 -0.47 -21.07 16.61
CA GLU A 167 -1.57 -20.58 17.44
C GLU A 167 -1.18 -20.35 18.91
N GLU A 168 0.11 -20.56 19.28
CA GLU A 168 0.55 -20.50 20.68
C GLU A 168 0.27 -19.15 21.35
N GLY A 169 0.35 -18.05 20.62
CA GLY A 169 0.07 -16.69 21.13
C GLY A 169 -1.41 -16.37 21.34
N ILE A 170 -2.32 -17.13 20.74
CA ILE A 170 -3.77 -16.84 20.79
C ILE A 170 -4.29 -16.90 22.24
N ALA A 171 -3.80 -17.84 23.06
CA ALA A 171 -4.21 -17.96 24.45
C ALA A 171 -3.87 -16.70 25.26
N ASP A 172 -2.76 -16.03 24.98
CA ASP A 172 -2.38 -14.80 25.67
C ASP A 172 -3.18 -13.60 25.16
N ALA A 173 -3.52 -13.57 23.88
CA ALA A 173 -4.44 -12.57 23.31
C ALA A 173 -5.83 -12.68 23.96
N VAL A 174 -6.37 -13.89 24.12
CA VAL A 174 -7.64 -14.12 24.79
C VAL A 174 -7.60 -13.63 26.23
N LYS A 175 -6.57 -13.99 27.02
CA LYS A 175 -6.40 -13.52 28.41
C LYS A 175 -6.32 -12.00 28.52
N MET A 176 -5.71 -11.32 27.53
CA MET A 176 -5.64 -9.87 27.51
C MET A 176 -7.00 -9.25 27.21
N VAL A 177 -7.73 -9.80 26.24
CA VAL A 177 -9.08 -9.34 25.87
C VAL A 177 -10.04 -9.51 27.05
N GLU A 178 -10.02 -10.66 27.76
CA GLU A 178 -10.86 -10.92 28.94
C GLU A 178 -10.66 -9.92 30.07
N LYS A 179 -9.46 -9.31 30.17
CA LYS A 179 -9.12 -8.32 31.19
C LYS A 179 -9.32 -6.88 30.75
N SER A 180 -9.81 -6.66 29.54
CA SER A 180 -9.96 -5.34 28.95
C SER A 180 -11.44 -5.01 28.74
N ASP A 181 -11.78 -3.72 28.82
CA ASP A 181 -13.17 -3.27 28.61
C ASP A 181 -13.55 -3.27 27.12
N LEU A 182 -12.55 -3.15 26.22
CA LEU A 182 -12.72 -3.12 24.77
C LEU A 182 -11.57 -3.88 24.09
N ALA A 183 -11.89 -4.63 23.06
CA ALA A 183 -10.90 -5.26 22.19
C ALA A 183 -10.96 -4.67 20.78
N ILE A 184 -9.80 -4.42 20.19
CA ILE A 184 -9.60 -4.07 18.79
C ILE A 184 -8.78 -5.19 18.17
N VAL A 185 -9.34 -5.91 17.22
CA VAL A 185 -8.69 -7.06 16.56
C VAL A 185 -8.20 -6.59 15.19
N ALA A 186 -6.88 -6.49 15.04
CA ALA A 186 -6.21 -6.01 13.83
C ALA A 186 -5.69 -7.20 13.02
N VAL A 187 -6.46 -7.62 12.04
CA VAL A 187 -6.17 -8.75 11.15
C VAL A 187 -6.14 -8.29 9.70
N GLY A 188 -5.41 -9.02 8.88
CA GLY A 188 -5.26 -8.75 7.45
C GLY A 188 -4.15 -9.59 6.85
N CYS A 189 -3.97 -9.55 5.53
CA CYS A 189 -2.93 -10.21 4.75
C CYS A 189 -2.17 -9.20 3.90
#